data_af3f8ef59bcab7571120af4dabbbbc77
#
_entry.id   af3f8ef59bcab7571120af4dabbbbc77
#
_cell.length_a   1.000
_cell.length_b   1.000
_cell.length_c   1.000
_cell.angle_alpha   90.00
_cell.angle_beta   90.00
_cell.angle_gamma   90.00
#
_symmetry.space_group_name_H-M   'P 1'
#
loop_
_entity.id
_entity.type
_entity.pdbx_description
1 polymer ?
#
loop_
_entity_poly.entity_id
_entity_poly.type
_entity_poly.pdbx_seq_one_letter_code
_entity_poly.pdbx_strand_id
1 'polypeptide(L)'
;RLFEGCKSLTTIPFLDTSSVSDMSYMFEGCSSLTTIPLLNTSNVTYMGSMFEDCSSLTTIPLLDTSNVSDMGSMFSGCSSLKEIPFLNTKNVSYMFSMFDGCSSLKEIPLLNTSSVSNMSGFFCNCKSLTSIPLFDTSSVSNIYRLFEGCSSLPLVDKILFLDKSNNDFKRQIYLQMSQEQLQQTYNNLVV
;
A
#
# COMPACT_ATOMS: atom_id res chain seq x y z
N ARG A 1 -7.87 3.98 -18.36
CA ARG A 1 -9.19 4.45 -17.85
C ARG A 1 -10.39 3.73 -18.48
N LEU A 2 -10.24 2.43 -18.84
CA LEU A 2 -11.27 1.74 -19.62
C LEU A 2 -12.60 1.56 -18.85
N PHE A 3 -12.53 1.30 -17.54
CA PHE A 3 -13.69 1.06 -16.68
C PHE A 3 -13.80 2.08 -15.53
N GLU A 4 -13.10 3.20 -15.61
CA GLU A 4 -13.15 4.26 -14.60
C GLU A 4 -14.60 4.66 -14.28
N GLY A 5 -14.97 4.65 -12.99
CA GLY A 5 -16.29 5.03 -12.51
C GLY A 5 -17.42 4.03 -12.78
N CYS A 6 -17.13 2.82 -13.26
CA CYS A 6 -18.13 1.80 -13.53
C CYS A 6 -18.66 1.16 -12.22
N LYS A 7 -19.40 1.93 -11.42
CA LYS A 7 -19.84 1.55 -10.07
C LYS A 7 -20.68 0.27 -10.00
N SER A 8 -21.42 -0.06 -11.06
CA SER A 8 -22.28 -1.25 -11.12
C SER A 8 -21.56 -2.47 -11.70
N LEU A 9 -20.29 -2.35 -12.09
CA LEU A 9 -19.51 -3.44 -12.67
C LEU A 9 -19.13 -4.44 -11.57
N THR A 10 -19.60 -5.67 -11.68
CA THR A 10 -19.34 -6.73 -10.68
C THR A 10 -18.25 -7.71 -11.12
N THR A 11 -18.10 -7.91 -12.41
CA THR A 11 -17.13 -8.83 -13.03
C THR A 11 -16.58 -8.25 -14.32
N ILE A 12 -15.41 -8.67 -14.71
CA ILE A 12 -14.73 -8.25 -15.94
C ILE A 12 -14.53 -9.47 -16.80
N PRO A 13 -14.86 -9.42 -18.11
CA PRO A 13 -14.55 -10.48 -19.05
C PRO A 13 -13.04 -10.59 -19.26
N PHE A 14 -12.59 -11.64 -19.92
CA PHE A 14 -11.21 -11.72 -20.37
C PHE A 14 -10.83 -10.51 -21.21
N LEU A 15 -9.68 -9.92 -20.91
CA LEU A 15 -9.10 -8.79 -21.61
C LEU A 15 -7.71 -9.15 -22.11
N ASP A 16 -7.45 -8.97 -23.39
CA ASP A 16 -6.09 -8.98 -23.89
C ASP A 16 -5.43 -7.64 -23.54
N THR A 17 -4.51 -7.71 -22.58
CA THR A 17 -3.75 -6.54 -22.09
C THR A 17 -2.28 -6.62 -22.47
N SER A 18 -1.90 -7.51 -23.37
CA SER A 18 -0.50 -7.79 -23.74
C SER A 18 0.25 -6.60 -24.34
N SER A 19 -0.46 -5.65 -24.93
CA SER A 19 0.13 -4.43 -25.51
C SER A 19 -0.05 -3.18 -24.64
N VAL A 20 -0.63 -3.32 -23.43
CA VAL A 20 -0.92 -2.17 -22.57
C VAL A 20 0.31 -1.81 -21.74
N SER A 21 0.72 -0.55 -21.79
CA SER A 21 1.84 0.00 -21.01
C SER A 21 1.40 0.89 -19.84
N ASP A 22 0.15 1.39 -19.86
CA ASP A 22 -0.41 2.26 -18.81
C ASP A 22 -1.80 1.72 -18.40
N MET A 23 -1.89 1.27 -17.14
CA MET A 23 -3.14 0.83 -16.52
C MET A 23 -3.64 1.77 -15.42
N SER A 24 -3.09 3.00 -15.37
CA SER A 24 -3.54 4.00 -14.39
C SER A 24 -5.04 4.24 -14.49
N TYR A 25 -5.72 4.25 -13.35
CA TYR A 25 -7.16 4.50 -13.21
C TYR A 25 -8.07 3.47 -13.93
N MET A 26 -7.52 2.31 -14.36
CA MET A 26 -8.28 1.39 -15.22
C MET A 26 -9.61 0.93 -14.61
N PHE A 27 -9.64 0.70 -13.30
CA PHE A 27 -10.82 0.26 -12.54
C PHE A 27 -11.19 1.24 -11.41
N GLU A 28 -10.64 2.45 -11.41
CA GLU A 28 -10.95 3.46 -10.38
C GLU A 28 -12.46 3.63 -10.20
N GLY A 29 -12.94 3.61 -8.97
CA GLY A 29 -14.35 3.79 -8.64
C GLY A 29 -15.26 2.63 -9.02
N CYS A 30 -14.72 1.46 -9.42
CA CYS A 30 -15.52 0.25 -9.66
C CYS A 30 -15.95 -0.38 -8.33
N SER A 31 -16.79 0.32 -7.57
CA SER A 31 -17.11 0.02 -6.18
C SER A 31 -17.84 -1.31 -5.96
N SER A 32 -18.49 -1.88 -6.97
CA SER A 32 -19.15 -3.21 -6.90
C SER A 32 -18.26 -4.35 -7.41
N LEU A 33 -17.05 -4.07 -7.90
CA LEU A 33 -16.15 -5.08 -8.45
C LEU A 33 -15.58 -5.94 -7.32
N THR A 34 -15.82 -7.26 -7.37
CA THR A 34 -15.42 -8.18 -6.30
C THR A 34 -14.13 -8.94 -6.62
N THR A 35 -13.89 -9.18 -7.90
CA THR A 35 -12.71 -9.90 -8.41
C THR A 35 -12.31 -9.35 -9.77
N ILE A 36 -11.05 -9.54 -10.15
CA ILE A 36 -10.55 -9.21 -11.49
C ILE A 36 -9.95 -10.47 -12.14
N PRO A 37 -10.03 -10.61 -13.46
CA PRO A 37 -9.38 -11.70 -14.17
C PRO A 37 -7.87 -11.54 -14.14
N LEU A 38 -7.13 -12.60 -14.49
CA LEU A 38 -5.70 -12.49 -14.73
C LEU A 38 -5.46 -11.54 -15.91
N LEU A 39 -4.62 -10.55 -15.70
CA LEU A 39 -4.21 -9.57 -16.70
C LEU A 39 -2.75 -9.81 -17.07
N ASN A 40 -2.40 -9.65 -18.34
CA ASN A 40 -1.01 -9.58 -18.74
C ASN A 40 -0.48 -8.17 -18.45
N THR A 41 0.38 -8.05 -17.45
CA THR A 41 0.94 -6.77 -17.01
C THR A 41 2.44 -6.62 -17.29
N SER A 42 3.02 -7.55 -18.06
CA SER A 42 4.47 -7.59 -18.33
C SER A 42 5.03 -6.33 -19.01
N ASN A 43 4.21 -5.59 -19.75
CA ASN A 43 4.59 -4.35 -20.43
C ASN A 43 4.15 -3.08 -19.68
N VAL A 44 3.51 -3.23 -18.51
CA VAL A 44 2.94 -2.09 -17.78
C VAL A 44 4.01 -1.35 -16.97
N THR A 45 4.06 -0.04 -17.14
CA THR A 45 4.97 0.86 -16.42
C THR A 45 4.26 1.76 -15.41
N TYR A 46 2.94 1.97 -15.56
CA TYR A 46 2.13 2.82 -14.68
C TYR A 46 0.88 2.08 -14.22
N MET A 47 0.69 2.00 -12.88
CA MET A 47 -0.46 1.39 -12.21
C MET A 47 -1.07 2.34 -11.16
N GLY A 48 -0.77 3.64 -11.22
CA GLY A 48 -1.32 4.61 -10.28
C GLY A 48 -2.84 4.60 -10.28
N SER A 49 -3.46 4.56 -9.10
CA SER A 49 -4.93 4.54 -8.91
C SER A 49 -5.66 3.40 -9.65
N MET A 50 -4.97 2.32 -10.06
CA MET A 50 -5.58 1.26 -10.89
C MET A 50 -6.84 0.66 -10.26
N PHE A 51 -6.89 0.52 -8.94
CA PHE A 51 -8.01 -0.03 -8.17
C PHE A 51 -8.54 0.95 -7.11
N GLU A 52 -8.22 2.23 -7.24
CA GLU A 52 -8.71 3.24 -6.29
C GLU A 52 -10.23 3.17 -6.17
N ASP A 53 -10.75 3.20 -4.92
CA ASP A 53 -12.17 3.09 -4.59
C ASP A 53 -12.90 1.81 -5.10
N CYS A 54 -12.15 0.73 -5.37
CA CYS A 54 -12.73 -0.61 -5.58
C CYS A 54 -13.14 -1.22 -4.23
N SER A 55 -14.11 -0.63 -3.56
CA SER A 55 -14.44 -0.91 -2.15
C SER A 55 -14.94 -2.32 -1.87
N SER A 56 -15.48 -3.04 -2.87
CA SER A 56 -15.93 -4.44 -2.76
C SER A 56 -14.86 -5.46 -3.17
N LEU A 57 -13.70 -5.01 -3.66
CA LEU A 57 -12.62 -5.90 -4.11
C LEU A 57 -12.01 -6.63 -2.91
N THR A 58 -12.03 -7.96 -2.93
CA THR A 58 -11.57 -8.78 -1.79
C THR A 58 -10.18 -9.36 -2.00
N THR A 59 -9.81 -9.62 -3.23
CA THR A 59 -8.51 -10.18 -3.65
C THR A 59 -8.13 -9.65 -5.02
N ILE A 60 -6.83 -9.67 -5.32
CA ILE A 60 -6.30 -9.39 -6.65
C ILE A 60 -5.45 -10.57 -7.13
N PRO A 61 -5.40 -10.88 -8.43
CA PRO A 61 -4.51 -11.90 -8.96
C PRO A 61 -3.06 -11.44 -8.87
N LEU A 62 -2.13 -12.38 -9.05
CA LEU A 62 -0.72 -12.04 -9.22
C LEU A 62 -0.55 -11.19 -10.48
N LEU A 63 0.09 -10.02 -10.31
CA LEU A 63 0.44 -9.11 -11.39
C LEU A 63 1.96 -9.10 -11.57
N ASP A 64 2.43 -9.10 -12.80
CA ASP A 64 3.84 -8.78 -13.07
C ASP A 64 4.02 -7.27 -12.94
N THR A 65 4.73 -6.87 -11.89
CA THR A 65 4.99 -5.46 -11.58
C THR A 65 6.46 -5.08 -11.77
N SER A 66 7.23 -5.94 -12.44
CA SER A 66 8.69 -5.78 -12.59
C SER A 66 9.11 -4.52 -13.36
N ASN A 67 8.25 -4.00 -14.23
CA ASN A 67 8.48 -2.79 -15.01
C ASN A 67 7.75 -1.56 -14.47
N VAL A 68 7.00 -1.69 -13.38
CA VAL A 68 6.17 -0.60 -12.85
C VAL A 68 7.02 0.40 -12.07
N SER A 69 6.84 1.69 -12.37
CA SER A 69 7.50 2.82 -11.71
C SER A 69 6.58 3.64 -10.80
N ASP A 70 5.25 3.55 -11.02
CA ASP A 70 4.25 4.29 -10.28
C ASP A 70 3.12 3.38 -9.80
N MET A 71 2.95 3.33 -8.46
CA MET A 71 1.87 2.64 -7.74
C MET A 71 1.15 3.59 -6.76
N GLY A 72 1.23 4.91 -6.97
CA GLY A 72 0.52 5.88 -6.13
C GLY A 72 -0.97 5.59 -6.11
N SER A 73 -1.59 5.58 -4.93
CA SER A 73 -3.02 5.31 -4.70
C SER A 73 -3.55 3.98 -5.30
N MET A 74 -2.67 3.02 -5.70
CA MET A 74 -3.10 1.83 -6.46
C MET A 74 -4.26 1.07 -5.81
N PHE A 75 -4.31 1.01 -4.48
CA PHE A 75 -5.36 0.32 -3.71
C PHE A 75 -6.09 1.26 -2.74
N SER A 76 -5.95 2.57 -2.89
CA SER A 76 -6.64 3.54 -2.05
C SER A 76 -8.15 3.29 -2.07
N GLY A 77 -8.81 3.26 -0.90
CA GLY A 77 -10.25 2.99 -0.80
C GLY A 77 -10.68 1.52 -0.99
N CYS A 78 -9.76 0.58 -1.22
CA CYS A 78 -10.08 -0.86 -1.31
C CYS A 78 -10.42 -1.43 0.07
N SER A 79 -11.53 -1.00 0.65
CA SER A 79 -11.87 -1.26 2.06
C SER A 79 -12.15 -2.72 2.41
N SER A 80 -12.52 -3.56 1.42
CA SER A 80 -12.77 -5.00 1.60
C SER A 80 -11.56 -5.87 1.29
N LEU A 81 -10.44 -5.29 0.83
CA LEU A 81 -9.24 -6.04 0.43
C LEU A 81 -8.58 -6.66 1.67
N LYS A 82 -8.36 -7.97 1.64
CA LYS A 82 -7.88 -8.75 2.78
C LYS A 82 -6.40 -9.08 2.73
N GLU A 83 -5.87 -9.23 1.53
CA GLU A 83 -4.49 -9.63 1.28
C GLU A 83 -3.97 -8.99 -0.02
N ILE A 84 -2.67 -8.79 -0.08
CA ILE A 84 -1.94 -8.32 -1.25
C ILE A 84 -0.98 -9.42 -1.67
N PRO A 85 -1.00 -9.89 -2.92
CA PRO A 85 0.00 -10.82 -3.42
C PRO A 85 1.39 -10.17 -3.48
N PHE A 86 2.41 -10.96 -3.74
CA PHE A 86 3.75 -10.42 -3.99
C PHE A 86 3.73 -9.37 -5.10
N LEU A 87 4.35 -8.22 -4.84
CA LEU A 87 4.58 -7.14 -5.80
C LEU A 87 6.08 -6.89 -5.92
N ASN A 88 6.60 -6.95 -7.13
CA ASN A 88 7.98 -6.55 -7.40
C ASN A 88 8.03 -5.02 -7.51
N THR A 89 8.49 -4.37 -6.45
CA THR A 89 8.53 -2.90 -6.36
C THR A 89 9.93 -2.31 -6.57
N LYS A 90 10.86 -3.08 -7.14
CA LYS A 90 12.26 -2.67 -7.33
C LYS A 90 12.40 -1.36 -8.09
N ASN A 91 11.54 -1.14 -9.09
CA ASN A 91 11.59 0.03 -9.97
C ASN A 91 10.60 1.13 -9.55
N VAL A 92 9.83 0.91 -8.47
CA VAL A 92 8.79 1.85 -8.05
C VAL A 92 9.40 3.00 -7.23
N SER A 93 9.07 4.23 -7.62
CA SER A 93 9.47 5.45 -6.93
C SER A 93 8.28 6.27 -6.38
N TYR A 94 7.05 5.98 -6.85
CA TYR A 94 5.83 6.66 -6.42
C TYR A 94 4.88 5.66 -5.74
N MET A 95 4.67 5.83 -4.40
CA MET A 95 3.83 4.95 -3.57
C MET A 95 2.94 5.73 -2.60
N PHE A 96 2.74 7.04 -2.78
CA PHE A 96 1.88 7.82 -1.87
C PHE A 96 0.46 7.22 -1.84
N SER A 97 -0.17 7.21 -0.69
CA SER A 97 -1.54 6.70 -0.45
C SER A 97 -1.84 5.30 -0.99
N MET A 98 -0.81 4.46 -1.25
CA MET A 98 -1.01 3.17 -1.94
C MET A 98 -2.05 2.28 -1.27
N PHE A 99 -2.13 2.30 0.06
CA PHE A 99 -3.07 1.50 0.86
C PHE A 99 -4.03 2.37 1.71
N ASP A 100 -4.17 3.67 1.42
CA ASP A 100 -5.09 4.53 2.18
C ASP A 100 -6.51 3.95 2.16
N GLY A 101 -7.15 3.79 3.31
CA GLY A 101 -8.50 3.24 3.41
C GLY A 101 -8.64 1.73 3.22
N CYS A 102 -7.55 0.96 3.09
CA CYS A 102 -7.57 -0.51 3.07
C CYS A 102 -7.91 -1.05 4.46
N SER A 103 -9.13 -0.79 4.94
CA SER A 103 -9.52 -0.98 6.33
C SER A 103 -9.62 -2.44 6.78
N SER A 104 -9.73 -3.40 5.85
CA SER A 104 -9.77 -4.85 6.14
C SER A 104 -8.41 -5.54 6.04
N LEU A 105 -7.38 -4.83 5.56
CA LEU A 105 -6.05 -5.38 5.34
C LEU A 105 -5.33 -5.56 6.68
N LYS A 106 -4.84 -6.78 6.98
CA LYS A 106 -4.20 -7.13 8.25
C LYS A 106 -2.69 -7.09 8.20
N GLU A 107 -2.13 -7.40 7.05
CA GLU A 107 -0.70 -7.44 6.78
C GLU A 107 -0.43 -7.11 5.31
N ILE A 108 0.78 -6.74 5.00
CA ILE A 108 1.24 -6.45 3.64
C ILE A 108 2.54 -7.21 3.34
N PRO A 109 2.81 -7.54 2.08
CA PRO A 109 4.07 -8.17 1.71
C PRO A 109 5.25 -7.20 1.92
N LEU A 110 6.46 -7.75 2.03
CA LEU A 110 7.67 -6.93 1.97
C LEU A 110 7.80 -6.28 0.59
N LEU A 111 7.90 -4.96 0.57
CA LEU A 111 8.10 -4.15 -0.62
C LEU A 111 9.53 -3.59 -0.63
N ASN A 112 10.12 -3.45 -1.80
CA ASN A 112 11.33 -2.66 -1.96
C ASN A 112 10.95 -1.17 -2.00
N THR A 113 11.39 -0.41 -1.03
CA THR A 113 11.08 1.02 -0.85
C THR A 113 12.31 1.92 -0.96
N SER A 114 13.46 1.36 -1.33
CA SER A 114 14.75 2.08 -1.35
C SER A 114 14.77 3.32 -2.26
N SER A 115 13.92 3.35 -3.30
CA SER A 115 13.79 4.48 -4.23
C SER A 115 12.60 5.40 -3.92
N VAL A 116 11.85 5.13 -2.84
CA VAL A 116 10.63 5.89 -2.50
C VAL A 116 10.97 7.06 -1.60
N SER A 117 10.63 8.27 -2.04
CA SER A 117 10.82 9.49 -1.24
C SER A 117 9.56 10.00 -0.55
N ASN A 118 8.38 9.65 -1.08
CA ASN A 118 7.09 10.10 -0.56
C ASN A 118 6.21 8.90 -0.18
N MET A 119 5.97 8.74 1.13
CA MET A 119 5.05 7.78 1.73
C MET A 119 3.86 8.46 2.42
N SER A 120 3.50 9.68 1.98
CA SER A 120 2.32 10.36 2.55
C SER A 120 1.06 9.52 2.37
N GLY A 121 0.29 9.34 3.46
CA GLY A 121 -0.94 8.57 3.46
C GLY A 121 -0.78 7.06 3.20
N PHE A 122 0.44 6.52 3.12
CA PHE A 122 0.69 5.15 2.63
C PHE A 122 -0.14 4.08 3.33
N PHE A 123 -0.36 4.18 4.64
CA PHE A 123 -1.21 3.32 5.45
C PHE A 123 -2.39 4.06 6.09
N CYS A 124 -2.69 5.27 5.66
CA CYS A 124 -3.77 6.04 6.26
C CYS A 124 -5.07 5.22 6.30
N ASN A 125 -5.78 5.23 7.43
CA ASN A 125 -7.03 4.47 7.62
C ASN A 125 -6.95 2.93 7.44
N CYS A 126 -5.77 2.32 7.50
CA CYS A 126 -5.61 0.86 7.55
C CYS A 126 -5.97 0.34 8.96
N LYS A 127 -7.27 0.35 9.30
CA LYS A 127 -7.77 0.10 10.66
C LYS A 127 -7.46 -1.29 11.21
N SER A 128 -7.42 -2.32 10.35
CA SER A 128 -7.19 -3.72 10.74
C SER A 128 -5.72 -4.14 10.65
N LEU A 129 -4.83 -3.24 10.19
CA LEU A 129 -3.41 -3.55 10.03
C LEU A 129 -2.78 -3.81 11.40
N THR A 130 -2.23 -5.02 11.59
CA THR A 130 -1.67 -5.47 12.88
C THR A 130 -0.16 -5.58 12.87
N SER A 131 0.45 -5.64 11.70
CA SER A 131 1.91 -5.70 11.53
C SER A 131 2.33 -5.10 10.19
N ILE A 132 3.55 -4.62 10.12
CA ILE A 132 4.20 -4.15 8.90
C ILE A 132 5.61 -4.72 8.81
N PRO A 133 6.09 -5.10 7.61
CA PRO A 133 7.48 -5.48 7.42
C PRO A 133 8.43 -4.32 7.69
N LEU A 134 9.70 -4.63 7.90
CA LEU A 134 10.76 -3.63 7.98
C LEU A 134 11.13 -3.17 6.57
N PHE A 135 10.71 -1.96 6.21
CA PHE A 135 11.05 -1.33 4.95
C PHE A 135 12.34 -0.52 5.03
N ASP A 136 13.03 -0.37 3.91
CA ASP A 136 14.06 0.64 3.77
C ASP A 136 13.41 2.02 3.63
N THR A 137 13.51 2.84 4.68
CA THR A 137 12.96 4.20 4.72
C THR A 137 14.05 5.27 4.56
N SER A 138 15.27 4.90 4.20
CA SER A 138 16.42 5.81 4.13
C SER A 138 16.22 6.99 3.17
N SER A 139 15.50 6.77 2.06
CA SER A 139 15.18 7.79 1.07
C SER A 139 13.89 8.57 1.36
N VAL A 140 13.10 8.14 2.34
CA VAL A 140 11.79 8.75 2.62
C VAL A 140 11.96 10.11 3.30
N SER A 141 11.33 11.13 2.72
CA SER A 141 11.32 12.50 3.23
C SER A 141 9.92 13.03 3.57
N ASN A 142 8.85 12.41 3.02
CA ASN A 142 7.47 12.80 3.30
C ASN A 142 6.71 11.62 3.88
N ILE A 143 6.24 11.77 5.13
CA ILE A 143 5.47 10.79 5.90
C ILE A 143 4.13 11.37 6.38
N TYR A 144 3.64 12.45 5.75
CA TYR A 144 2.39 13.09 6.15
C TYR A 144 1.23 12.08 6.18
N ARG A 145 0.53 11.98 7.31
CA ARG A 145 -0.58 11.04 7.55
C ARG A 145 -0.23 9.55 7.38
N LEU A 146 1.04 9.18 7.44
CA LEU A 146 1.52 7.80 7.16
C LEU A 146 0.72 6.72 7.89
N PHE A 147 0.47 6.91 9.21
CA PHE A 147 -0.23 5.95 10.07
C PHE A 147 -1.53 6.52 10.68
N GLU A 148 -2.06 7.61 10.12
CA GLU A 148 -3.33 8.17 10.58
C GLU A 148 -4.44 7.12 10.47
N GLY A 149 -5.23 6.93 11.54
CA GLY A 149 -6.32 5.94 11.54
C GLY A 149 -5.91 4.47 11.62
N CYS A 150 -4.61 4.13 11.72
CA CYS A 150 -4.12 2.77 11.94
C CYS A 150 -4.32 2.35 13.42
N SER A 151 -5.56 2.08 13.82
CA SER A 151 -5.91 1.85 15.22
C SER A 151 -5.42 0.52 15.77
N SER A 152 -5.25 -0.51 14.93
CA SER A 152 -4.80 -1.84 15.35
C SER A 152 -3.27 -2.02 15.25
N LEU A 153 -2.55 -1.10 14.60
CA LEU A 153 -1.10 -1.22 14.44
C LEU A 153 -0.39 -0.78 15.74
N PRO A 154 0.43 -1.66 16.34
CA PRO A 154 1.16 -1.35 17.56
C PRO A 154 2.06 -0.14 17.39
N LEU A 155 2.18 0.67 18.45
CA LEU A 155 3.00 1.88 18.43
C LEU A 155 4.48 1.56 18.20
N VAL A 156 4.95 0.42 18.71
CA VAL A 156 6.32 -0.05 18.51
C VAL A 156 6.62 -0.30 17.02
N ASP A 157 5.67 -0.83 16.26
CA ASP A 157 5.88 -1.08 14.82
C ASP A 157 5.93 0.23 14.03
N LYS A 158 5.11 1.23 14.42
CA LYS A 158 5.17 2.59 13.84
C LYS A 158 6.53 3.24 14.09
N ILE A 159 7.06 3.13 15.31
CA ILE A 159 8.38 3.65 15.67
C ILE A 159 9.48 2.96 14.87
N LEU A 160 9.44 1.63 14.80
CA LEU A 160 10.44 0.84 14.06
C LEU A 160 10.46 1.17 12.57
N PHE A 161 9.29 1.46 11.99
CA PHE A 161 9.21 1.88 10.61
C PHE A 161 9.86 3.26 10.37
N LEU A 162 9.67 4.20 11.30
CA LEU A 162 10.17 5.57 11.20
C LEU A 162 11.65 5.68 11.58
N ASP A 163 12.16 4.77 12.41
CA ASP A 163 13.55 4.76 12.84
C ASP A 163 14.47 4.22 11.73
N LYS A 164 15.06 5.13 10.97
CA LYS A 164 15.95 4.84 9.83
C LYS A 164 17.20 4.00 10.21
N SER A 165 17.54 3.92 11.50
CA SER A 165 18.63 3.07 11.99
C SER A 165 18.17 1.70 12.46
N ASN A 166 17.00 1.28 12.02
CA ASN A 166 16.29 0.09 12.43
C ASN A 166 17.15 -1.18 12.47
N ASN A 167 17.24 -1.76 13.66
CA ASN A 167 17.91 -3.04 13.92
C ASN A 167 17.23 -3.78 15.06
N ASP A 168 17.47 -5.09 15.15
CA ASP A 168 16.88 -5.95 16.18
C ASP A 168 17.18 -5.50 17.62
N PHE A 169 18.31 -4.85 17.86
CA PHE A 169 18.68 -4.33 19.17
C PHE A 169 17.72 -3.21 19.62
N LYS A 170 17.41 -2.27 18.74
CA LYS A 170 16.44 -1.20 19.02
C LYS A 170 15.03 -1.75 19.22
N ARG A 171 14.63 -2.77 18.44
CA ARG A 171 13.36 -3.45 18.66
C ARG A 171 13.24 -3.96 20.10
N GLN A 172 14.30 -4.58 20.65
CA GLN A 172 14.31 -5.05 22.04
C GLN A 172 14.18 -3.91 23.05
N ILE A 173 14.80 -2.75 22.78
CA ILE A 173 14.66 -1.56 23.63
C ILE A 173 13.20 -1.07 23.60
N TYR A 174 12.60 -0.89 22.43
CA TYR A 174 11.22 -0.39 22.30
C TYR A 174 10.20 -1.32 22.95
N LEU A 175 10.40 -2.64 22.89
CA LEU A 175 9.52 -3.61 23.54
C LEU A 175 9.54 -3.53 25.08
N GLN A 176 10.57 -2.92 25.68
CA GLN A 176 10.70 -2.73 27.14
C GLN A 176 10.20 -1.36 27.62
N MET A 177 9.86 -0.45 26.70
CA MET A 177 9.38 0.89 27.06
C MET A 177 7.91 0.89 27.49
N SER A 178 7.56 1.81 28.40
CA SER A 178 6.16 2.07 28.75
C SER A 178 5.42 2.72 27.56
N GLN A 179 4.08 2.66 27.57
CA GLN A 179 3.27 3.32 26.55
C GLN A 179 3.52 4.84 26.45
N GLU A 180 3.79 5.48 27.58
CA GLU A 180 4.11 6.91 27.61
C GLU A 180 5.45 7.21 26.92
N GLN A 181 6.48 6.41 27.21
CA GLN A 181 7.79 6.51 26.56
C GLN A 181 7.72 6.25 25.06
N LEU A 182 6.97 5.22 24.64
CA LEU A 182 6.74 4.93 23.24
C LEU A 182 6.01 6.08 22.53
N GLN A 183 4.99 6.66 23.17
CA GLN A 183 4.26 7.79 22.59
C GLN A 183 5.17 9.01 22.43
N GLN A 184 6.02 9.32 23.42
CA GLN A 184 6.99 10.40 23.33
C GLN A 184 8.00 10.14 22.20
N THR A 185 8.51 8.90 22.10
CA THR A 185 9.45 8.51 21.02
C THR A 185 8.81 8.67 19.65
N TYR A 186 7.56 8.20 19.48
CA TYR A 186 6.81 8.34 18.24
C TYR A 186 6.63 9.82 17.87
N ASN A 187 6.21 10.65 18.81
CA ASN A 187 6.01 12.08 18.58
C ASN A 187 7.30 12.77 18.11
N ASN A 188 8.46 12.37 18.62
CA ASN A 188 9.75 12.93 18.22
C ASN A 188 10.20 12.48 16.81
N LEU A 189 9.66 11.36 16.29
CA LEU A 189 10.00 10.84 14.97
C LEU A 189 9.11 11.39 13.84
N VAL A 190 7.92 11.89 14.18
CA VAL A 190 6.94 12.38 13.18
C VAL A 190 6.96 13.91 13.01
N VAL A 191 7.79 14.62 13.78
CA VAL A 191 8.07 16.06 13.63
C VAL A 191 9.18 16.26 12.62
#